data_12072c9cd998ec0fd40b2a112f66b5f0
#
_entry.id   12072c9cd998ec0fd40b2a112f66b5f0
#
_cell.length_a   1.000
_cell.length_b   1.000
_cell.length_c   1.000
_cell.angle_alpha   90.00
_cell.angle_beta   90.00
_cell.angle_gamma   90.00
#
_symmetry.space_group_name_H-M   'P 1'
#
loop_
_entity.id
_entity.type
_entity.pdbx_description
1 polymer ?
#
loop_
_entity_poly.entity_id
_entity_poly.type
_entity_poly.pdbx_seq_one_letter_code
_entity_poly.pdbx_strand_id
1 'polypeptide(L)'
;MTADEFLTWPGDGSGRTFQLVDGEVRPVSPASPTHALIQGNLVFLVKLAVRAANLPLFVMPEGAIIPGSNAGTNVRVPDVVVTATPDQRDRQIVPDPVLIVEVLSPGNQNDTRDNVRAYTTLPSVREIAVLHSTRILAEVHRRGPDGAWRPIPESLGPGGRLRLSSAALDCAIEDAYADTWLVRGPESPL
;
A
#
# COMPACT_ATOMS: atom_id res chain seq x y z
N MET A 1 -8.43 -8.73 -20.81
CA MET A 1 -7.98 -7.33 -21.09
C MET A 1 -6.48 -7.26 -20.87
N THR A 2 -5.75 -6.54 -21.68
CA THR A 2 -4.33 -6.22 -21.45
C THR A 2 -4.18 -5.02 -20.51
N ALA A 3 -2.97 -4.83 -19.96
CA ALA A 3 -2.69 -3.68 -19.10
C ALA A 3 -2.86 -2.35 -19.86
N ASP A 4 -2.41 -2.27 -21.12
CA ASP A 4 -2.55 -1.06 -21.93
C ASP A 4 -4.01 -0.74 -22.24
N GLU A 5 -4.84 -1.75 -22.53
CA GLU A 5 -6.28 -1.58 -22.71
C GLU A 5 -6.93 -1.11 -21.40
N PHE A 6 -6.51 -1.65 -20.25
CA PHE A 6 -7.04 -1.28 -18.95
C PHE A 6 -6.70 0.18 -18.58
N LEU A 7 -5.48 0.61 -18.82
CA LEU A 7 -5.04 1.97 -18.52
C LEU A 7 -5.77 3.04 -19.37
N THR A 8 -6.26 2.67 -20.54
CA THR A 8 -7.04 3.56 -21.41
C THR A 8 -8.55 3.33 -21.29
N TRP A 9 -8.97 2.35 -20.51
CA TRP A 9 -10.38 2.02 -20.32
C TRP A 9 -11.09 3.08 -19.46
N PRO A 10 -12.23 3.65 -19.93
CA PRO A 10 -12.94 4.72 -19.23
C PRO A 10 -13.69 4.26 -17.97
N GLY A 11 -13.59 2.98 -17.60
CA GLY A 11 -14.38 2.39 -16.52
C GLY A 11 -15.75 1.89 -17.00
N ASP A 12 -16.52 1.34 -16.08
CA ASP A 12 -17.89 0.82 -16.34
C ASP A 12 -18.98 1.89 -16.14
N GLY A 13 -18.60 3.14 -15.87
CA GLY A 13 -19.53 4.24 -15.58
C GLY A 13 -20.02 4.28 -14.13
N SER A 14 -19.61 3.35 -13.27
CA SER A 14 -20.03 3.31 -11.85
C SER A 14 -19.27 4.31 -10.95
N GLY A 15 -18.17 4.88 -11.42
CA GLY A 15 -17.27 5.72 -10.62
C GLY A 15 -16.41 4.94 -9.61
N ARG A 16 -16.39 3.61 -9.68
CA ARG A 16 -15.54 2.76 -8.82
C ARG A 16 -14.09 2.75 -9.32
N THR A 17 -13.19 2.47 -8.40
CA THR A 17 -11.81 2.08 -8.72
C THR A 17 -11.77 0.60 -9.10
N PHE A 18 -10.93 0.26 -10.07
CA PHE A 18 -10.72 -1.11 -10.54
C PHE A 18 -9.24 -1.44 -10.52
N GLN A 19 -8.93 -2.73 -10.50
CA GLN A 19 -7.62 -3.30 -10.76
C GLN A 19 -7.74 -4.38 -11.84
N LEU A 20 -6.63 -4.69 -12.50
CA LEU A 20 -6.55 -5.76 -13.46
C LEU A 20 -5.78 -6.93 -12.84
N VAL A 21 -6.39 -8.11 -12.81
CA VAL A 21 -5.82 -9.33 -12.22
C VAL A 21 -5.86 -10.43 -13.26
N ASP A 22 -4.69 -10.79 -13.80
CA ASP A 22 -4.56 -11.82 -14.84
C ASP A 22 -5.52 -11.63 -16.03
N GLY A 23 -5.70 -10.38 -16.46
CA GLY A 23 -6.57 -10.01 -17.57
C GLY A 23 -8.04 -9.81 -17.20
N GLU A 24 -8.43 -10.06 -15.96
CA GLU A 24 -9.78 -9.85 -15.42
C GLU A 24 -9.86 -8.50 -14.69
N VAL A 25 -10.84 -7.69 -15.07
CA VAL A 25 -11.13 -6.41 -14.40
C VAL A 25 -11.91 -6.69 -13.11
N ARG A 26 -11.36 -6.29 -11.97
CA ARG A 26 -11.98 -6.48 -10.66
C ARG A 26 -12.21 -5.14 -9.98
N PRO A 27 -13.42 -4.88 -9.44
CA PRO A 27 -13.67 -3.68 -8.66
C PRO A 27 -12.90 -3.75 -7.33
N VAL A 28 -12.31 -2.63 -6.93
CA VAL A 28 -11.75 -2.47 -5.59
C VAL A 28 -12.90 -2.23 -4.61
N SER A 29 -12.88 -2.93 -3.48
CA SER A 29 -13.89 -2.75 -2.44
C SER A 29 -13.82 -1.34 -1.85
N PRO A 30 -14.97 -0.67 -1.62
CA PRO A 30 -14.97 0.64 -0.98
C PRO A 30 -14.27 0.61 0.38
N ALA A 31 -13.46 1.61 0.65
CA ALA A 31 -12.78 1.77 1.93
C ALA A 31 -13.79 2.09 3.05
N SER A 32 -13.65 1.42 4.20
CA SER A 32 -14.36 1.84 5.41
C SER A 32 -13.76 3.15 5.96
N PRO A 33 -14.47 3.93 6.81
CA PRO A 33 -13.88 5.11 7.45
C PRO A 33 -12.57 4.80 8.20
N THR A 34 -12.49 3.68 8.90
CA THR A 34 -11.26 3.24 9.58
C THR A 34 -10.12 2.99 8.60
N HIS A 35 -10.40 2.32 7.47
CA HIS A 35 -9.41 2.11 6.41
C HIS A 35 -8.90 3.45 5.88
N ALA A 36 -9.80 4.37 5.54
CA ALA A 36 -9.44 5.68 5.00
C ALA A 36 -8.60 6.52 5.97
N LEU A 37 -8.90 6.47 7.29
CA LEU A 37 -8.10 7.12 8.32
C LEU A 37 -6.68 6.54 8.39
N ILE A 38 -6.55 5.20 8.41
CA ILE A 38 -5.23 4.54 8.43
C ILE A 38 -4.43 4.91 7.18
N GLN A 39 -5.04 4.85 5.99
CA GLN A 39 -4.40 5.23 4.73
C GLN A 39 -3.92 6.69 4.76
N GLY A 40 -4.78 7.62 5.20
CA GLY A 40 -4.45 9.04 5.32
C GLY A 40 -3.29 9.29 6.29
N ASN A 41 -3.32 8.66 7.48
CA ASN A 41 -2.25 8.74 8.47
C ASN A 41 -0.92 8.23 7.90
N LEU A 42 -0.93 7.09 7.20
CA LEU A 42 0.27 6.52 6.60
C LEU A 42 0.87 7.41 5.52
N VAL A 43 0.04 7.98 4.64
CA VAL A 43 0.50 8.96 3.64
C VAL A 43 1.16 10.15 4.32
N PHE A 44 0.55 10.69 5.38
CA PHE A 44 1.09 11.83 6.14
C PHE A 44 2.42 11.47 6.82
N LEU A 45 2.46 10.38 7.59
CA LEU A 45 3.64 9.96 8.35
C LEU A 45 4.82 9.65 7.43
N VAL A 46 4.59 8.90 6.34
CA VAL A 46 5.65 8.57 5.37
C VAL A 46 6.14 9.81 4.65
N LYS A 47 5.26 10.73 4.22
CA LYS A 47 5.67 12.01 3.63
C LYS A 47 6.51 12.85 4.58
N LEU A 48 6.12 12.89 5.86
CA LEU A 48 6.86 13.63 6.88
C LEU A 48 8.26 13.02 7.09
N ALA A 49 8.35 11.70 7.22
CA ALA A 49 9.62 10.99 7.40
C ALA A 49 10.57 11.18 6.21
N VAL A 50 10.07 11.01 5.00
CA VAL A 50 10.81 11.20 3.74
C VAL A 50 11.40 12.62 3.66
N ARG A 51 10.59 13.64 4.00
CA ARG A 51 11.04 15.05 4.01
C ARG A 51 12.06 15.31 5.11
N ALA A 52 11.82 14.82 6.32
CA ALA A 52 12.75 14.98 7.46
C ALA A 52 14.10 14.34 7.19
N ALA A 53 14.13 13.21 6.50
CA ALA A 53 15.35 12.50 6.10
C ALA A 53 15.96 13.04 4.77
N ASN A 54 15.33 14.05 4.15
CA ASN A 54 15.76 14.63 2.86
C ASN A 54 15.97 13.57 1.77
N LEU A 55 15.08 12.57 1.72
CA LEU A 55 15.11 11.50 0.72
C LEU A 55 14.42 11.96 -0.58
N PRO A 56 14.97 11.64 -1.76
CA PRO A 56 14.36 11.95 -3.05
C PRO A 56 13.24 10.94 -3.38
N LEU A 57 12.23 10.84 -2.50
CA LEU A 57 11.14 9.89 -2.63
C LEU A 57 9.79 10.62 -2.74
N PHE A 58 8.89 10.04 -3.52
CA PHE A 58 7.53 10.51 -3.75
C PHE A 58 6.55 9.51 -3.16
N VAL A 59 5.61 10.00 -2.36
CA VAL A 59 4.59 9.21 -1.66
C VAL A 59 3.23 9.51 -2.27
N MET A 60 2.55 8.50 -2.78
CA MET A 60 1.27 8.61 -3.46
C MET A 60 0.25 7.65 -2.85
N PRO A 61 -0.97 8.09 -2.55
CA PRO A 61 -2.09 7.18 -2.34
C PRO A 61 -2.56 6.62 -3.68
N GLU A 62 -3.03 5.39 -3.69
CA GLU A 62 -3.72 4.75 -4.83
C GLU A 62 -2.99 4.84 -6.18
N GLY A 63 -1.66 4.90 -6.13
CA GLY A 63 -0.85 4.93 -7.35
C GLY A 63 -0.83 3.56 -8.03
N ALA A 64 -1.30 3.49 -9.28
CA ALA A 64 -1.33 2.24 -10.02
C ALA A 64 0.09 1.73 -10.34
N ILE A 65 0.32 0.43 -10.21
CA ILE A 65 1.58 -0.25 -10.52
C ILE A 65 1.34 -1.48 -11.37
N ILE A 66 2.35 -1.88 -12.14
CA ILE A 66 2.35 -3.14 -12.91
C ILE A 66 3.32 -4.11 -12.24
N PRO A 67 2.85 -5.21 -11.60
CA PRO A 67 3.72 -6.25 -11.05
C PRO A 67 4.57 -6.91 -12.12
N GLY A 68 5.74 -7.46 -11.73
CA GLY A 68 6.64 -8.14 -12.68
C GLY A 68 6.09 -9.45 -13.24
N SER A 69 5.26 -10.16 -12.47
CA SER A 69 4.57 -11.35 -12.95
C SER A 69 3.38 -10.96 -13.83
N ASN A 70 3.27 -11.56 -15.04
CA ASN A 70 2.17 -11.31 -15.97
C ASN A 70 1.94 -9.80 -16.24
N ALA A 71 3.02 -9.03 -16.39
CA ALA A 71 2.98 -7.57 -16.51
C ALA A 71 1.99 -7.08 -17.60
N GLY A 72 1.82 -7.84 -18.68
CA GLY A 72 0.90 -7.49 -19.75
C GLY A 72 -0.60 -7.61 -19.40
N THR A 73 -0.95 -8.22 -18.26
CA THR A 73 -2.33 -8.50 -17.86
C THR A 73 -2.61 -8.17 -16.39
N ASN A 74 -1.72 -7.41 -15.75
CA ASN A 74 -1.88 -7.03 -14.35
C ASN A 74 -1.64 -5.53 -14.15
N VAL A 75 -2.57 -4.88 -13.44
CA VAL A 75 -2.45 -3.53 -12.88
C VAL A 75 -3.04 -3.56 -11.47
N ARG A 76 -2.24 -3.19 -10.47
CA ARG A 76 -2.67 -3.13 -9.07
C ARG A 76 -2.71 -1.70 -8.58
N VAL A 77 -3.58 -1.43 -7.62
CA VAL A 77 -3.74 -0.10 -7.01
C VAL A 77 -3.57 -0.25 -5.50
N PRO A 78 -2.32 -0.20 -4.99
CA PRO A 78 -2.07 -0.24 -3.55
C PRO A 78 -2.54 1.01 -2.84
N ASP A 79 -2.87 0.90 -1.55
CA ASP A 79 -3.33 2.03 -0.74
C ASP A 79 -2.28 3.15 -0.63
N VAL A 80 -0.99 2.78 -0.49
CA VAL A 80 0.13 3.74 -0.53
C VAL A 80 1.30 3.15 -1.30
N VAL A 81 1.88 3.94 -2.18
CA VAL A 81 3.09 3.59 -2.94
C VAL A 81 4.15 4.68 -2.80
N VAL A 82 5.41 4.26 -2.65
CA VAL A 82 6.57 5.16 -2.56
C VAL A 82 7.57 4.80 -3.65
N THR A 83 7.99 5.78 -4.42
CA THR A 83 8.98 5.62 -5.51
C THR A 83 10.04 6.71 -5.47
N ALA A 84 11.22 6.43 -6.05
CA ALA A 84 12.25 7.44 -6.30
C ALA A 84 12.06 8.16 -7.65
N THR A 85 11.13 7.70 -8.48
CA THR A 85 10.90 8.28 -9.80
C THR A 85 9.92 9.45 -9.71
N PRO A 86 10.29 10.66 -10.15
CA PRO A 86 9.41 11.82 -10.15
C PRO A 86 8.16 11.59 -10.99
N ASP A 87 7.07 12.26 -10.61
CA ASP A 87 5.87 12.30 -11.43
C ASP A 87 6.15 12.93 -12.81
N GLN A 88 5.49 12.42 -13.82
CA GLN A 88 5.57 12.93 -15.19
C GLN A 88 4.17 13.08 -15.76
N ARG A 89 3.98 14.16 -16.52
CA ARG A 89 2.74 14.38 -17.26
C ARG A 89 2.40 13.13 -18.08
N ASP A 90 1.15 12.75 -18.10
CA ASP A 90 0.60 11.63 -18.87
C ASP A 90 1.03 10.22 -18.42
N ARG A 91 1.79 10.10 -17.33
CA ARG A 91 2.13 8.80 -16.75
C ARG A 91 1.00 8.31 -15.85
N GLN A 92 0.47 7.14 -16.16
CA GLN A 92 -0.62 6.50 -15.39
C GLN A 92 -0.11 5.45 -14.38
N ILE A 93 1.16 5.07 -14.48
CA ILE A 93 1.77 4.02 -13.66
C ILE A 93 2.90 4.61 -12.82
N VAL A 94 2.96 4.21 -11.57
CA VAL A 94 4.09 4.51 -10.67
C VAL A 94 5.21 3.51 -10.94
N PRO A 95 6.33 3.95 -11.49
CA PRO A 95 7.44 3.05 -11.77
C PRO A 95 8.30 2.84 -10.53
N ASP A 96 9.00 1.72 -10.51
CA ASP A 96 10.05 1.38 -9.54
C ASP A 96 9.69 1.69 -8.08
N PRO A 97 8.54 1.21 -7.57
CA PRO A 97 8.17 1.42 -6.18
C PRO A 97 9.21 0.78 -5.25
N VAL A 98 9.57 1.48 -4.16
CA VAL A 98 10.50 1.00 -3.13
C VAL A 98 9.79 0.51 -1.89
N LEU A 99 8.61 1.07 -1.59
CA LEU A 99 7.72 0.70 -0.51
C LEU A 99 6.28 0.66 -1.01
N ILE A 100 5.55 -0.37 -0.61
CA ILE A 100 4.12 -0.51 -0.83
C ILE A 100 3.44 -0.73 0.50
N VAL A 101 2.29 -0.09 0.72
CA VAL A 101 1.45 -0.31 1.90
C VAL A 101 0.04 -0.65 1.49
N GLU A 102 -0.54 -1.64 2.15
CA GLU A 102 -1.93 -2.07 2.03
C GLU A 102 -2.64 -1.98 3.37
N VAL A 103 -3.90 -1.62 3.36
CA VAL A 103 -4.79 -1.68 4.51
C VAL A 103 -5.75 -2.84 4.34
N LEU A 104 -5.55 -3.89 5.12
CA LEU A 104 -6.34 -5.11 5.07
C LEU A 104 -7.66 -4.93 5.81
N SER A 105 -8.75 -5.12 5.11
CA SER A 105 -10.13 -5.07 5.61
C SER A 105 -10.82 -6.42 5.45
N PRO A 106 -11.89 -6.72 6.21
CA PRO A 106 -12.59 -8.00 6.08
C PRO A 106 -13.07 -8.32 4.66
N GLY A 107 -13.42 -7.30 3.88
CA GLY A 107 -13.91 -7.46 2.51
C GLY A 107 -12.85 -7.65 1.44
N ASN A 108 -11.54 -7.40 1.74
CA ASN A 108 -10.45 -7.46 0.74
C ASN A 108 -9.31 -8.42 1.10
N GLN A 109 -9.50 -9.31 2.09
CA GLN A 109 -8.39 -10.13 2.63
C GLN A 109 -7.70 -10.99 1.58
N ASN A 110 -8.45 -11.63 0.70
CA ASN A 110 -7.87 -12.49 -0.35
C ASN A 110 -7.14 -11.64 -1.39
N ASP A 111 -7.76 -10.54 -1.83
CA ASP A 111 -7.18 -9.63 -2.82
C ASP A 111 -5.89 -8.99 -2.28
N THR A 112 -5.88 -8.55 -1.01
CA THR A 112 -4.68 -8.00 -0.36
C THR A 112 -3.53 -9.01 -0.31
N ARG A 113 -3.81 -10.28 0.03
CA ARG A 113 -2.79 -11.34 0.05
C ARG A 113 -2.24 -11.65 -1.34
N ASP A 114 -3.10 -11.67 -2.36
CA ASP A 114 -2.69 -11.88 -3.74
C ASP A 114 -1.91 -10.67 -4.27
N ASN A 115 -2.30 -9.45 -3.89
CA ASN A 115 -1.57 -8.24 -4.18
C ASN A 115 -0.16 -8.27 -3.58
N VAL A 116 -0.01 -8.62 -2.27
CA VAL A 116 1.30 -8.77 -1.62
C VAL A 116 2.20 -9.73 -2.40
N ARG A 117 1.68 -10.90 -2.82
CA ARG A 117 2.44 -11.84 -3.65
C ARG A 117 2.88 -11.21 -4.99
N ALA A 118 1.98 -10.50 -5.65
CA ALA A 118 2.29 -9.80 -6.89
C ALA A 118 3.39 -8.73 -6.68
N TYR A 119 3.35 -7.98 -5.57
CA TYR A 119 4.36 -6.96 -5.27
C TYR A 119 5.74 -7.54 -4.97
N THR A 120 5.82 -8.75 -4.43
CA THR A 120 7.12 -9.42 -4.22
C THR A 120 7.88 -9.69 -5.52
N THR A 121 7.20 -9.68 -6.67
CA THR A 121 7.83 -9.87 -7.99
C THR A 121 8.52 -8.62 -8.53
N LEU A 122 8.27 -7.45 -7.94
CA LEU A 122 8.90 -6.20 -8.34
C LEU A 122 10.31 -6.10 -7.76
N PRO A 123 11.37 -6.00 -8.58
CA PRO A 123 12.75 -6.00 -8.08
C PRO A 123 13.10 -4.74 -7.29
N SER A 124 12.41 -3.63 -7.54
CA SER A 124 12.61 -2.34 -6.85
C SER A 124 12.05 -2.33 -5.43
N VAL A 125 10.99 -3.12 -5.15
CA VAL A 125 10.32 -3.14 -3.85
C VAL A 125 11.23 -3.76 -2.78
N ARG A 126 11.43 -3.02 -1.69
CA ARG A 126 12.25 -3.40 -0.54
C ARG A 126 11.42 -3.85 0.64
N GLU A 127 10.26 -3.21 0.83
CA GLU A 127 9.36 -3.46 1.95
C GLU A 127 7.91 -3.41 1.47
N ILE A 128 7.08 -4.29 2.05
CA ILE A 128 5.62 -4.25 1.91
C ILE A 128 5.06 -4.28 3.32
N ALA A 129 4.23 -3.30 3.68
CA ALA A 129 3.54 -3.26 4.96
C ALA A 129 2.05 -3.51 4.74
N VAL A 130 1.45 -4.34 5.60
CA VAL A 130 0.01 -4.61 5.63
C VAL A 130 -0.52 -4.24 7.00
N LEU A 131 -1.40 -3.23 7.08
CA LEU A 131 -2.02 -2.80 8.34
C LEU A 131 -3.47 -3.30 8.37
N HIS A 132 -3.91 -3.82 9.52
CA HIS A 132 -5.27 -4.33 9.68
C HIS A 132 -6.25 -3.22 10.07
N SER A 133 -7.40 -3.11 9.42
CA SER A 133 -8.41 -2.09 9.74
C SER A 133 -9.32 -2.47 10.92
N THR A 134 -9.21 -3.68 11.46
CA THR A 134 -10.07 -4.18 12.55
C THR A 134 -9.34 -4.36 13.88
N ARG A 135 -8.04 -4.19 13.88
CA ARG A 135 -7.17 -4.30 15.07
C ARG A 135 -5.85 -3.58 14.82
N ILE A 136 -5.20 -3.12 15.88
CA ILE A 136 -3.84 -2.56 15.79
C ILE A 136 -2.87 -3.72 15.54
N LEU A 137 -2.55 -3.94 14.27
CA LEU A 137 -1.61 -4.95 13.81
C LEU A 137 -1.04 -4.54 12.46
N ALA A 138 0.27 -4.59 12.34
CA ALA A 138 0.98 -4.46 11.07
C ALA A 138 1.82 -5.70 10.80
N GLU A 139 1.84 -6.15 9.55
CA GLU A 139 2.73 -7.18 9.02
C GLU A 139 3.70 -6.52 8.04
N VAL A 140 5.00 -6.60 8.30
CA VAL A 140 6.02 -5.98 7.44
C VAL A 140 6.86 -7.05 6.79
N HIS A 141 6.69 -7.20 5.48
CA HIS A 141 7.52 -8.05 4.63
C HIS A 141 8.78 -7.28 4.22
N ARG A 142 9.94 -7.90 4.38
CA ARG A 142 11.23 -7.26 4.06
C ARG A 142 12.04 -8.10 3.12
N ARG A 143 12.64 -7.44 2.14
CA ARG A 143 13.64 -8.05 1.27
C ARG A 143 15.00 -7.98 1.95
N GLY A 144 15.71 -9.11 2.01
CA GLY A 144 17.07 -9.18 2.56
C GLY A 144 18.12 -8.53 1.63
N PRO A 145 19.36 -8.38 2.13
CA PRO A 145 20.48 -7.87 1.33
C PRO A 145 20.82 -8.74 0.12
N ASP A 146 20.50 -10.03 0.20
CA ASP A 146 20.63 -11.03 -0.86
C ASP A 146 19.53 -10.94 -1.94
N GLY A 147 18.58 -10.01 -1.77
CA GLY A 147 17.44 -9.84 -2.65
C GLY A 147 16.28 -10.80 -2.40
N ALA A 148 16.40 -11.75 -1.48
CA ALA A 148 15.34 -12.68 -1.12
C ALA A 148 14.35 -12.05 -0.13
N TRP A 149 13.08 -12.40 -0.24
CA TRP A 149 12.08 -12.04 0.77
C TRP A 149 12.22 -12.93 2.00
N ARG A 150 12.13 -12.32 3.18
CA ARG A 150 12.05 -13.09 4.42
C ARG A 150 10.78 -13.95 4.41
N PRO A 151 10.84 -15.23 4.77
CA PRO A 151 9.69 -16.13 4.66
C PRO A 151 8.55 -15.78 5.63
N ILE A 152 8.87 -15.12 6.74
CA ILE A 152 7.91 -14.74 7.78
C ILE A 152 7.96 -13.21 7.90
N PRO A 153 6.82 -12.50 7.75
CA PRO A 153 6.77 -11.07 7.99
C PRO A 153 6.98 -10.75 9.47
N GLU A 154 7.52 -9.58 9.75
CA GLU A 154 7.56 -9.03 11.09
C GLU A 154 6.15 -8.60 11.48
N SER A 155 5.63 -9.08 12.60
CA SER A 155 4.31 -8.72 13.12
C SER A 155 4.45 -7.75 14.29
N LEU A 156 3.72 -6.63 14.24
CA LEU A 156 3.76 -5.54 15.20
C LEU A 156 2.35 -5.30 15.74
N GLY A 157 2.19 -5.44 17.05
CA GLY A 157 0.94 -5.13 17.77
C GLY A 157 1.02 -3.84 18.56
N PRO A 158 0.01 -3.57 19.43
CA PRO A 158 -0.03 -2.38 20.28
C PRO A 158 1.27 -2.19 21.10
N GLY A 159 1.73 -0.94 21.21
CA GLY A 159 3.00 -0.58 21.86
C GLY A 159 4.24 -0.82 20.99
N GLY A 160 4.07 -1.39 19.81
CA GLY A 160 5.16 -1.63 18.86
C GLY A 160 5.61 -0.37 18.10
N ARG A 161 6.73 -0.46 17.43
CA ARG A 161 7.22 0.62 16.55
C ARG A 161 7.16 0.17 15.09
N LEU A 162 6.42 0.92 14.29
CA LEU A 162 6.37 0.74 12.84
C LEU A 162 7.61 1.38 12.21
N ARG A 163 8.51 0.52 11.71
CA ARG A 163 9.72 0.95 11.01
C ARG A 163 9.64 0.51 9.56
N LEU A 164 9.68 1.50 8.66
CA LEU A 164 9.76 1.30 7.21
C LEU A 164 11.03 1.98 6.71
N SER A 165 12.11 1.21 6.74
CA SER A 165 13.48 1.72 6.51
C SER A 165 13.66 2.31 5.11
N SER A 166 12.96 1.77 4.11
CA SER A 166 12.98 2.27 2.73
C SER A 166 12.44 3.69 2.57
N ALA A 167 11.68 4.18 3.55
CA ALA A 167 11.12 5.54 3.58
C ALA A 167 11.52 6.31 4.86
N ALA A 168 12.51 5.84 5.61
CA ALA A 168 12.99 6.41 6.87
C ALA A 168 11.89 6.63 7.94
N LEU A 169 10.79 5.88 7.88
CA LEU A 169 9.73 5.95 8.89
C LEU A 169 10.13 5.15 10.13
N ASP A 170 10.00 5.77 11.30
CA ASP A 170 10.08 5.13 12.62
C ASP A 170 9.13 5.85 13.58
N CYS A 171 7.94 5.28 13.82
CA CYS A 171 6.89 5.86 14.67
C CYS A 171 6.26 4.81 15.59
N ALA A 172 5.46 5.21 16.58
CA ALA A 172 4.60 4.27 17.27
C ALA A 172 3.58 3.70 16.30
N ILE A 173 3.23 2.41 16.43
CA ILE A 173 2.22 1.83 15.53
C ILE A 173 0.88 2.54 15.67
N GLU A 174 0.55 3.04 16.85
CA GLU A 174 -0.68 3.78 17.15
C GLU A 174 -0.81 5.07 16.33
N ASP A 175 0.31 5.68 15.93
CA ASP A 175 0.28 6.89 15.08
C ASP A 175 -0.37 6.61 13.72
N ALA A 176 -0.16 5.41 13.16
CA ALA A 176 -0.83 4.98 11.94
C ALA A 176 -2.33 4.75 12.12
N TYR A 177 -2.78 4.50 13.34
CA TYR A 177 -4.18 4.29 13.72
C TYR A 177 -4.83 5.50 14.38
N ALA A 178 -4.14 6.65 14.40
CA ALA A 178 -4.66 7.87 15.00
C ALA A 178 -6.07 8.18 14.50
N ASP A 179 -6.91 8.69 15.39
CA ASP A 179 -8.31 9.06 15.12
C ASP A 179 -9.27 7.89 14.81
N THR A 180 -8.79 6.66 14.77
CA THR A 180 -9.66 5.48 14.64
C THR A 180 -10.25 5.08 15.99
N TRP A 181 -11.36 4.34 15.96
CA TRP A 181 -11.94 3.73 17.17
C TRP A 181 -11.00 2.72 17.84
N LEU A 182 -10.01 2.19 17.10
CA LEU A 182 -9.03 1.24 17.60
C LEU A 182 -8.10 1.85 18.67
N VAL A 183 -7.82 3.14 18.57
CA VAL A 183 -7.01 3.89 19.56
C VAL A 183 -7.89 4.55 20.60
N ARG A 184 -9.06 5.07 20.20
CA ARG A 184 -9.96 5.78 21.11
C ARG A 184 -10.71 4.87 22.07
N GLY A 185 -10.91 3.60 21.68
CA GLY A 185 -11.84 2.69 22.37
C GLY A 185 -13.31 2.94 21.99
N PRO A 186 -14.20 1.98 22.30
CA PRO A 186 -15.60 2.02 21.85
C PRO A 186 -16.46 3.11 22.50
N GLU A 187 -15.99 3.79 23.56
CA GLU A 187 -16.79 4.71 24.39
C GLU A 187 -16.21 6.13 24.53
N SER A 188 -15.19 6.52 23.74
CA SER A 188 -14.68 7.90 23.81
C SER A 188 -15.57 8.84 22.99
N PRO A 189 -16.37 9.76 23.63
CA PRO A 189 -17.04 10.81 22.90
C PRO A 189 -16.01 11.77 22.27
N LEU A 190 -16.39 12.41 21.18
CA LEU A 190 -15.63 13.48 20.53
C LEU A 190 -15.46 14.68 21.46
#